data_87cb47687b7d736fcb27eab8499e008c
#
_entry.id   87cb47687b7d736fcb27eab8499e008c
#
_cell.length_a   1.000
_cell.length_b   1.000
_cell.length_c   1.000
_cell.angle_alpha   90.00
_cell.angle_beta   90.00
_cell.angle_gamma   90.00
#
_symmetry.space_group_name_H-M   'P 1'
#
loop_
_entity.id
_entity.type
_entity.pdbx_description
1 polymer ?
#
loop_
_entity_poly.entity_id
_entity_poly.type
_entity_poly.pdbx_seq_one_letter_code
_entity_poly.pdbx_strand_id
1 'polypeptide(L)'
;MFFPISKNKIYFDCARSGGMSNELLEWRKKHENLFLKNGSLFRENNEKFIEEVRHGISKFMGVKNNYTFLTSSFSLGFQTLLSFLVPQLKFLVLKDDYPSIINGLKLRNFNYEVLEKTFDLEDKILKIIEKGSVNILVLSIVQYITGIY
;
A
#
# COMPACT_ATOMS: atom_id res chain seq x y z
N MET A 1 16.39 6.01 -16.54
CA MET A 1 16.14 4.67 -15.95
C MET A 1 15.72 3.73 -17.06
N PHE A 2 16.41 2.61 -17.24
CA PHE A 2 16.12 1.65 -18.31
C PHE A 2 15.60 0.34 -17.71
N PHE A 3 14.47 -0.15 -18.22
CA PHE A 3 13.85 -1.40 -17.81
C PHE A 3 14.05 -2.46 -18.90
N PRO A 4 14.90 -3.48 -18.69
CA PRO A 4 15.21 -4.48 -19.71
C PRO A 4 14.00 -5.24 -20.27
N ILE A 5 12.96 -5.44 -19.44
CA ILE A 5 11.73 -6.12 -19.85
C ILE A 5 11.00 -5.40 -20.99
N SER A 6 11.12 -4.06 -21.09
CA SER A 6 10.45 -3.26 -22.13
C SER A 6 11.17 -3.31 -23.49
N LYS A 7 12.39 -3.86 -23.55
CA LYS A 7 13.18 -3.88 -24.78
C LYS A 7 12.56 -4.74 -25.90
N ASN A 8 11.94 -5.85 -25.54
CA ASN A 8 11.41 -6.83 -26.50
C ASN A 8 9.95 -7.21 -26.22
N LYS A 9 9.29 -6.57 -25.25
CA LYS A 9 7.93 -6.88 -24.83
C LYS A 9 7.18 -5.60 -24.46
N ILE A 10 5.90 -5.55 -24.76
CA ILE A 10 5.00 -4.57 -24.17
C ILE A 10 4.58 -5.11 -22.79
N TYR A 11 4.91 -4.39 -21.72
CA TYR A 11 4.67 -4.83 -20.35
C TYR A 11 3.59 -3.96 -19.69
N PHE A 12 2.40 -4.54 -19.47
CA PHE A 12 1.25 -3.85 -18.88
C PHE A 12 0.97 -4.23 -17.42
N ASP A 13 1.75 -5.13 -16.84
CA ASP A 13 1.49 -5.66 -15.48
C ASP A 13 2.29 -4.92 -14.38
N CYS A 14 2.59 -3.64 -14.59
CA CYS A 14 3.34 -2.84 -13.61
C CYS A 14 2.60 -2.66 -12.28
N ALA A 15 1.28 -2.71 -12.29
CA ALA A 15 0.46 -2.61 -11.07
C ALA A 15 0.67 -3.81 -10.15
N ARG A 16 0.87 -4.99 -10.71
CA ARG A 16 1.12 -6.23 -9.96
C ARG A 16 2.60 -6.39 -9.61
N SER A 17 3.47 -6.12 -10.57
CA SER A 17 4.91 -6.27 -10.41
C SER A 17 5.64 -5.21 -11.24
N GLY A 18 6.18 -4.21 -10.58
CA GLY A 18 7.01 -3.19 -11.24
C GLY A 18 8.23 -3.82 -11.90
N GLY A 19 8.65 -3.24 -13.03
CA GLY A 19 9.87 -3.67 -13.71
C GLY A 19 11.11 -3.36 -12.87
N MET A 20 12.12 -4.23 -12.93
CA MET A 20 13.42 -3.95 -12.35
C MET A 20 14.29 -3.20 -13.35
N SER A 21 14.82 -2.04 -12.96
CA SER A 21 15.81 -1.33 -13.77
C SER A 21 17.22 -1.87 -13.54
N ASN A 22 18.12 -1.60 -14.49
CA ASN A 22 19.52 -1.96 -14.30
C ASN A 22 20.15 -1.25 -13.11
N GLU A 23 19.82 0.01 -12.89
CA GLU A 23 20.31 0.80 -11.76
C GLU A 23 19.86 0.19 -10.42
N LEU A 24 18.60 -0.26 -10.34
CA LEU A 24 18.08 -0.93 -9.14
C LEU A 24 18.79 -2.27 -8.91
N LEU A 25 19.05 -3.04 -9.97
CA LEU A 25 19.79 -4.30 -9.87
C LEU A 25 21.21 -4.10 -9.34
N GLU A 26 21.93 -3.11 -9.85
CA GLU A 26 23.28 -2.80 -9.40
C GLU A 26 23.29 -2.27 -7.95
N TRP A 27 22.30 -1.46 -7.58
CA TRP A 27 22.12 -1.04 -6.20
C TRP A 27 21.90 -2.23 -5.26
N ARG A 28 21.04 -3.18 -5.63
CA ARG A 28 20.80 -4.41 -4.84
C ARG A 28 22.06 -5.22 -4.65
N LYS A 29 22.80 -5.49 -5.72
CA LYS A 29 24.08 -6.22 -5.64
C LYS A 29 25.06 -5.56 -4.68
N LYS A 30 25.21 -4.24 -4.77
CA LYS A 30 26.05 -3.47 -3.86
C LYS A 30 25.59 -3.60 -2.40
N HIS A 31 24.29 -3.50 -2.15
CA HIS A 31 23.70 -3.59 -0.84
C HIS A 31 23.87 -4.98 -0.21
N GLU A 32 23.62 -6.05 -0.98
CA GLU A 32 23.81 -7.43 -0.57
C GLU A 32 25.29 -7.74 -0.26
N ASN A 33 26.23 -7.21 -1.05
CA ASN A 33 27.66 -7.32 -0.79
C ASN A 33 28.10 -6.60 0.50
N LEU A 34 27.49 -5.47 0.84
CA LEU A 34 27.74 -4.79 2.10
C LEU A 34 27.25 -5.63 3.28
N PHE A 35 26.07 -6.23 3.16
CA PHE A 35 25.55 -7.15 4.18
C PHE A 35 26.43 -8.39 4.33
N LEU A 36 26.86 -9.00 3.22
CA LEU A 36 27.75 -10.16 3.21
C LEU A 36 29.09 -9.88 3.94
N LYS A 37 29.65 -8.69 3.76
CA LYS A 37 30.95 -8.31 4.35
C LYS A 37 30.85 -7.92 5.83
N ASN A 38 29.75 -7.28 6.21
CA ASN A 38 29.61 -6.64 7.53
C ASN A 38 28.70 -7.41 8.50
N GLY A 39 27.90 -8.37 8.01
CA GLY A 39 26.99 -9.13 8.85
C GLY A 39 26.10 -8.26 9.73
N SER A 40 26.14 -8.47 11.05
CA SER A 40 25.32 -7.72 12.00
C SER A 40 25.64 -6.23 12.09
N LEU A 41 26.89 -5.84 11.82
CA LEU A 41 27.33 -4.42 11.80
C LEU A 41 26.61 -3.61 10.72
N PHE A 42 26.12 -4.28 9.66
CA PHE A 42 25.30 -3.65 8.64
C PHE A 42 24.02 -3.02 9.23
N ARG A 43 23.48 -3.59 10.31
CA ARG A 43 22.27 -3.09 10.96
C ARG A 43 22.47 -1.74 11.66
N GLU A 44 23.68 -1.43 12.12
CA GLU A 44 23.97 -0.18 12.83
C GLU A 44 23.69 1.07 11.96
N ASN A 45 23.86 0.93 10.64
CA ASN A 45 23.58 2.02 9.70
C ASN A 45 22.18 1.92 9.06
N ASN A 46 21.43 0.87 9.35
CA ASN A 46 20.16 0.59 8.67
C ASN A 46 19.06 1.58 9.05
N GLU A 47 19.05 2.04 10.29
CA GLU A 47 18.08 3.02 10.79
C GLU A 47 18.19 4.35 10.00
N LYS A 48 19.42 4.85 9.84
CA LYS A 48 19.67 6.05 9.05
C LYS A 48 19.23 5.88 7.59
N PHE A 49 19.53 4.74 7.00
CA PHE A 49 19.13 4.43 5.64
C PHE A 49 17.60 4.37 5.48
N ILE A 50 16.88 3.73 6.40
CA ILE A 50 15.42 3.68 6.42
C ILE A 50 14.85 5.09 6.54
N GLU A 51 15.43 5.95 7.37
CA GLU A 51 15.01 7.34 7.53
C GLU A 51 15.20 8.15 6.24
N GLU A 52 16.30 7.97 5.53
CA GLU A 52 16.52 8.60 4.23
C GLU A 52 15.48 8.17 3.19
N VAL A 53 15.14 6.89 3.15
CA VAL A 53 14.07 6.36 2.26
C VAL A 53 12.72 6.95 2.65
N ARG A 54 12.38 6.98 3.93
CA ARG A 54 11.15 7.57 4.45
C ARG A 54 11.02 9.03 4.06
N HIS A 55 12.09 9.80 4.23
CA HIS A 55 12.13 11.21 3.83
C HIS A 55 11.93 11.39 2.31
N GLY A 56 12.59 10.56 1.49
CA GLY A 56 12.41 10.57 0.04
C GLY A 56 10.97 10.32 -0.38
N ILE A 57 10.31 9.32 0.22
CA ILE A 57 8.91 8.99 -0.05
C ILE A 57 7.99 10.12 0.42
N SER A 58 8.19 10.65 1.62
CA SER A 58 7.42 11.77 2.16
C SER A 58 7.46 12.98 1.23
N LYS A 59 8.65 13.33 0.77
CA LYS A 59 8.86 14.43 -0.19
C LYS A 59 8.14 14.17 -1.52
N PHE A 60 8.23 12.95 -2.04
CA PHE A 60 7.54 12.55 -3.28
C PHE A 60 6.03 12.65 -3.16
N MET A 61 5.48 12.23 -2.01
CA MET A 61 4.04 12.25 -1.73
C MET A 61 3.52 13.62 -1.27
N GLY A 62 4.40 14.61 -1.03
CA GLY A 62 3.99 15.92 -0.53
C GLY A 62 3.47 15.91 0.92
N VAL A 63 3.86 14.92 1.73
CA VAL A 63 3.43 14.78 3.13
C VAL A 63 4.59 14.99 4.09
N LYS A 64 4.28 15.31 5.35
CA LYS A 64 5.31 15.43 6.39
C LYS A 64 5.93 14.08 6.73
N ASN A 65 7.22 14.04 7.01
CA ASN A 65 7.98 12.82 7.28
C ASN A 65 7.39 11.98 8.45
N ASN A 66 6.90 12.63 9.50
CA ASN A 66 6.31 11.95 10.66
C ASN A 66 4.95 11.28 10.38
N TYR A 67 4.35 11.48 9.21
CA TYR A 67 3.13 10.81 8.77
C TYR A 67 3.38 9.69 7.76
N THR A 68 4.66 9.38 7.49
CA THR A 68 5.05 8.34 6.55
C THR A 68 5.62 7.15 7.32
N PHE A 69 5.01 5.98 7.14
CA PHE A 69 5.44 4.74 7.74
C PHE A 69 5.76 3.72 6.64
N LEU A 70 6.91 3.09 6.73
CA LEU A 70 7.33 2.07 5.79
C LEU A 70 6.87 0.69 6.26
N THR A 71 6.35 -0.09 5.35
CA THR A 71 5.92 -1.47 5.61
C THR A 71 6.31 -2.36 4.44
N SER A 72 6.51 -3.64 4.68
CA SER A 72 6.93 -4.58 3.64
C SER A 72 5.82 -4.90 2.62
N SER A 73 4.57 -4.67 2.97
CA SER A 73 3.43 -4.83 2.06
C SER A 73 2.21 -4.07 2.56
N PHE A 74 1.27 -3.78 1.64
CA PHE A 74 -0.03 -3.22 2.01
C PHE A 74 -0.75 -4.08 3.04
N SER A 75 -0.77 -5.40 2.83
CA SER A 75 -1.47 -6.33 3.74
C SER A 75 -0.96 -6.25 5.17
N LEU A 76 0.36 -6.20 5.37
CA LEU A 76 0.96 -6.09 6.70
C LEU A 76 0.67 -4.71 7.31
N GLY A 77 0.84 -3.64 6.54
CA GLY A 77 0.54 -2.28 6.99
C GLY A 77 -0.92 -2.12 7.41
N PHE A 78 -1.84 -2.65 6.60
CA PHE A 78 -3.27 -2.60 6.89
C PHE A 78 -3.63 -3.42 8.12
N GLN A 79 -3.10 -4.64 8.28
CA GLN A 79 -3.30 -5.46 9.47
C GLN A 79 -2.75 -4.78 10.74
N THR A 80 -1.61 -4.14 10.63
CA THR A 80 -1.02 -3.36 11.72
C THR A 80 -1.95 -2.21 12.11
N LEU A 81 -2.44 -1.44 11.13
CA LEU A 81 -3.39 -0.36 11.38
C LEU A 81 -4.65 -0.88 12.08
N LEU A 82 -5.25 -1.95 11.58
CA LEU A 82 -6.45 -2.55 12.17
C LEU A 82 -6.25 -3.01 13.60
N SER A 83 -5.01 -3.39 13.99
CA SER A 83 -4.71 -3.84 15.36
C SER A 83 -4.81 -2.75 16.42
N PHE A 84 -4.76 -1.50 16.02
CA PHE A 84 -4.88 -0.34 16.91
C PHE A 84 -6.32 0.22 16.96
N LEU A 85 -7.23 -0.28 16.13
CA LEU A 85 -8.59 0.19 16.07
C LEU A 85 -9.51 -0.58 17.01
N VAL A 86 -10.51 0.10 17.55
CA VAL A 86 -11.49 -0.52 18.44
C VAL A 86 -12.52 -1.33 17.64
N PRO A 87 -12.95 -2.51 18.14
CA PRO A 87 -13.79 -3.45 17.38
C PRO A 87 -15.17 -2.91 16.97
N GLN A 88 -15.65 -1.88 17.65
CA GLN A 88 -16.97 -1.28 17.41
C GLN A 88 -17.05 -0.45 16.12
N LEU A 89 -15.91 -0.12 15.55
CA LEU A 89 -15.87 0.65 14.31
C LEU A 89 -16.49 -0.13 13.16
N LYS A 90 -17.32 0.55 12.37
CA LYS A 90 -17.94 0.04 11.16
C LYS A 90 -17.26 0.62 9.93
N PHE A 91 -16.92 -0.25 9.01
CA PHE A 91 -16.23 0.09 7.77
C PHE A 91 -17.19 0.14 6.59
N LEU A 92 -16.88 1.00 5.62
CA LEU A 92 -17.47 0.99 4.30
C LEU A 92 -16.38 0.60 3.30
N VAL A 93 -16.66 -0.41 2.49
CA VAL A 93 -15.73 -0.97 1.50
C VAL A 93 -16.43 -1.18 0.16
N LEU A 94 -15.66 -1.29 -0.91
CA LEU A 94 -16.22 -1.61 -2.23
C LEU A 94 -16.22 -3.12 -2.47
N LYS A 95 -17.23 -3.58 -3.20
CA LYS A 95 -17.27 -4.93 -3.72
C LYS A 95 -16.10 -5.17 -4.67
N ASP A 96 -15.49 -6.33 -4.58
CA ASP A 96 -14.35 -6.74 -5.41
C ASP A 96 -13.16 -5.76 -5.35
N ASP A 97 -12.98 -5.08 -4.23
CA ASP A 97 -11.76 -4.33 -3.95
C ASP A 97 -10.61 -5.28 -3.59
N TYR A 98 -9.43 -4.73 -3.29
CA TYR A 98 -8.25 -5.53 -3.03
C TYR A 98 -8.50 -6.56 -1.90
N PRO A 99 -8.26 -7.86 -2.12
CA PRO A 99 -8.66 -8.92 -1.20
C PRO A 99 -8.17 -8.75 0.23
N SER A 100 -7.00 -8.13 0.44
CA SER A 100 -6.44 -7.89 1.77
C SER A 100 -7.30 -6.96 2.63
N ILE A 101 -8.14 -6.11 2.02
CA ILE A 101 -9.06 -5.23 2.74
C ILE A 101 -10.13 -6.10 3.42
N ILE A 102 -10.92 -6.80 2.62
CA ILE A 102 -12.03 -7.64 3.15
C ILE A 102 -11.50 -8.73 4.08
N ASN A 103 -10.43 -9.42 3.69
CA ASN A 103 -9.85 -10.49 4.51
C ASN A 103 -9.30 -9.94 5.83
N GLY A 104 -8.73 -8.74 5.82
CA GLY A 104 -8.26 -8.07 7.02
C GLY A 104 -9.38 -7.78 8.01
N LEU A 105 -10.49 -7.22 7.52
CA LEU A 105 -11.67 -6.93 8.34
C LEU A 105 -12.30 -8.20 8.91
N LYS A 106 -12.46 -9.25 8.10
CA LYS A 106 -12.97 -10.56 8.54
C LYS A 106 -12.09 -11.17 9.63
N LEU A 107 -10.77 -11.18 9.44
CA LEU A 107 -9.83 -11.78 10.39
C LEU A 107 -9.89 -11.09 11.77
N ARG A 108 -10.22 -9.81 11.79
CA ARG A 108 -10.32 -9.00 13.02
C ARG A 108 -11.76 -8.85 13.53
N ASN A 109 -12.75 -9.51 12.90
CA ASN A 109 -14.18 -9.45 13.25
C ASN A 109 -14.74 -8.01 13.25
N PHE A 110 -14.26 -7.13 12.38
CA PHE A 110 -14.84 -5.81 12.20
C PHE A 110 -16.16 -5.89 11.44
N ASN A 111 -17.11 -5.03 11.81
CA ASN A 111 -18.33 -4.82 11.04
C ASN A 111 -18.01 -3.99 9.81
N TYR A 112 -18.53 -4.40 8.65
CA TYR A 112 -18.35 -3.65 7.41
C TYR A 112 -19.57 -3.75 6.51
N GLU A 113 -19.79 -2.70 5.74
CA GLU A 113 -20.80 -2.59 4.69
C GLU A 113 -20.11 -2.59 3.34
N VAL A 114 -20.66 -3.30 2.37
CA VAL A 114 -20.11 -3.44 1.03
C VAL A 114 -20.98 -2.67 0.05
N LEU A 115 -20.37 -1.74 -0.69
CA LEU A 115 -21.03 -1.03 -1.79
C LEU A 115 -20.71 -1.66 -3.13
N GLU A 116 -21.74 -1.79 -3.95
CA GLU A 116 -21.62 -2.10 -5.37
C GLU A 116 -21.05 -0.89 -6.12
N LYS A 117 -20.20 -1.16 -7.11
CA LYS A 117 -19.66 -0.14 -8.01
C LYS A 117 -20.72 0.24 -9.06
N THR A 118 -21.29 1.39 -8.89
CA THR A 118 -22.32 1.94 -9.78
C THR A 118 -21.90 3.35 -10.21
N PHE A 119 -22.55 3.89 -11.26
CA PHE A 119 -22.23 5.24 -11.75
C PHE A 119 -22.49 6.34 -10.71
N ASP A 120 -23.38 6.08 -9.75
CA ASP A 120 -23.72 6.97 -8.63
C ASP A 120 -22.97 6.63 -7.32
N LEU A 121 -21.80 6.00 -7.43
CA LEU A 121 -21.03 5.51 -6.26
C LEU A 121 -20.66 6.63 -5.30
N GLU A 122 -20.18 7.77 -5.81
CA GLU A 122 -19.81 8.92 -4.98
C GLU A 122 -20.99 9.44 -4.18
N ASP A 123 -22.15 9.62 -4.84
CA ASP A 123 -23.38 10.07 -4.17
C ASP A 123 -23.83 9.09 -3.07
N LYS A 124 -23.67 7.79 -3.31
CA LYS A 124 -23.98 6.75 -2.33
C LYS A 124 -23.04 6.81 -1.13
N ILE A 125 -21.75 6.97 -1.36
CA ILE A 125 -20.74 7.14 -0.30
C ILE A 125 -21.07 8.36 0.53
N LEU A 126 -21.33 9.51 -0.09
CA LEU A 126 -21.65 10.75 0.61
C LEU A 126 -22.91 10.60 1.47
N LYS A 127 -23.99 10.01 0.95
CA LYS A 127 -25.22 9.74 1.72
C LYS A 127 -24.99 8.84 2.93
N ILE A 128 -24.11 7.84 2.82
CA ILE A 128 -23.78 6.94 3.93
C ILE A 128 -22.98 7.66 5.00
N ILE A 129 -22.01 8.51 4.57
CA ILE A 129 -21.20 9.33 5.47
C ILE A 129 -22.07 10.35 6.20
N GLU A 130 -22.96 11.05 5.48
CA GLU A 130 -23.89 12.04 6.06
C GLU A 130 -24.82 11.41 7.11
N LYS A 131 -25.25 10.17 6.91
CA LYS A 131 -26.06 9.44 7.89
C LYS A 131 -25.26 9.02 9.14
N GLY A 132 -23.95 9.13 9.13
CA GLY A 132 -23.10 8.72 10.24
C GLY A 132 -23.15 7.20 10.52
N SER A 133 -23.55 6.38 9.55
CA SER A 133 -23.74 4.95 9.73
C SER A 133 -22.43 4.14 9.65
N VAL A 134 -21.33 4.75 9.22
CA VAL A 134 -20.00 4.17 9.14
C VAL A 134 -18.94 5.10 9.73
N ASN A 135 -17.85 4.54 10.21
CA ASN A 135 -16.79 5.27 10.86
C ASN A 135 -15.56 5.42 9.96
N ILE A 136 -15.31 4.44 9.11
CA ILE A 136 -14.11 4.35 8.28
C ILE A 136 -14.49 3.94 6.86
N LEU A 137 -14.02 4.72 5.89
CA LEU A 137 -14.08 4.40 4.47
C LEU A 137 -12.74 3.81 4.03
N VAL A 138 -12.77 2.63 3.40
CA VAL A 138 -11.59 2.00 2.80
C VAL A 138 -11.89 1.65 1.36
N LEU A 139 -11.15 2.26 0.45
CA LEU A 139 -11.30 2.01 -0.98
C LEU A 139 -9.98 2.21 -1.72
N SER A 140 -9.83 1.48 -2.83
CA SER A 140 -8.74 1.68 -3.77
C SER A 140 -9.11 2.81 -4.73
N ILE A 141 -8.20 3.79 -4.90
CA ILE A 141 -8.38 4.88 -5.88
C ILE A 141 -8.46 4.30 -7.29
N VAL A 142 -7.59 3.33 -7.61
CA VAL A 142 -7.67 2.57 -8.87
C VAL A 142 -8.17 1.17 -8.55
N GLN A 143 -9.27 0.79 -9.17
CA GLN A 143 -9.90 -0.50 -8.93
C GLN A 143 -9.02 -1.67 -9.39
N TYR A 144 -8.79 -2.60 -8.48
CA TYR A 144 -7.91 -3.75 -8.66
C TYR A 144 -8.29 -4.64 -9.87
N ILE A 145 -9.58 -4.92 -10.06
CA ILE A 145 -10.04 -5.83 -11.13
C ILE A 145 -10.25 -5.08 -12.45
N THR A 146 -10.86 -3.91 -12.40
CA THR A 146 -11.32 -3.19 -13.60
C THR A 146 -10.34 -2.13 -14.08
N GLY A 147 -9.43 -1.68 -13.22
CA GLY A 147 -8.54 -0.55 -13.50
C GLY A 147 -9.25 0.81 -13.59
N ILE A 148 -10.55 0.88 -13.25
CA ILE A 148 -11.31 2.14 -13.24
C ILE A 148 -10.84 2.99 -12.07
N TYR A 149 -10.58 4.27 -12.39
CA TYR A 149 -10.21 5.33 -11.46
C TYR A 149 -11.44 6.16 -11.11
#